data_44d5b94f3b57dc5b73caf4fa90261e5f
#
_entry.id   44d5b94f3b57dc5b73caf4fa90261e5f
#
_cell.length_a   1.000
_cell.length_b   1.000
_cell.length_c   1.000
_cell.angle_alpha   90.00
_cell.angle_beta   90.00
_cell.angle_gamma   90.00
#
_symmetry.space_group_name_H-M   'P 1'
#
loop_
_entity.id
_entity.type
_entity.pdbx_description
1 polymer ?
#
loop_
_entity_poly.entity_id
_entity_poly.type
_entity_poly.pdbx_seq_one_letter_code
_entity_poly.pdbx_strand_id
1 'polypeptide(L)'
;MRKKGLSVMLCAAMAASLLAGCGGGSKPAETTAAPAAETTAAAADTTAAPEKSESEAKDDAASGDLIVVGYAQVGAESDWRTANTESFKSTFTEENGYKLIFDDAQQKQENQIKAIRSFIQQDVDYIVVAPVVETGWEAVLQEAQEAGIPVILSDRQMDVDESLYECWVGGNFSREGETAGNWLADYLKAQGRDGEDINIVTLQGTIGASAQVGRTEGFGNILKQHDNWKMLDMQTGEFTQAKGQEVMESFLKSYDDIDVVVAENDNMAFGAIDAIKAAGKTCGPDGDIIIFSFD
;
A
#
# COMPACT_ATOMS: atom_id res chain seq x y z
N MET A 1 37.53 -44.74 -19.89
CA MET A 1 37.04 -45.89 -19.10
C MET A 1 35.83 -45.37 -18.29
N ARG A 2 34.59 -45.64 -18.72
CA ARG A 2 33.65 -46.67 -18.21
C ARG A 2 33.46 -46.56 -16.69
N LYS A 3 32.25 -46.32 -16.17
CA LYS A 3 30.88 -46.90 -16.36
C LYS A 3 29.86 -45.92 -15.70
N LYS A 4 28.80 -45.53 -16.26
CA LYS A 4 27.42 -46.04 -16.41
C LYS A 4 26.89 -46.78 -15.16
N GLY A 5 25.80 -46.25 -14.59
CA GLY A 5 24.93 -46.87 -13.61
C GLY A 5 23.61 -46.12 -13.52
N LEU A 6 22.68 -46.66 -14.20
CA LEU A 6 21.27 -46.51 -14.45
C LEU A 6 20.49 -47.33 -13.42
N SER A 7 19.41 -46.79 -12.85
CA SER A 7 18.21 -47.51 -12.31
C SER A 7 17.15 -46.49 -11.90
N VAL A 8 16.12 -46.28 -12.61
CA VAL A 8 14.86 -47.00 -12.89
C VAL A 8 13.87 -47.01 -11.71
N MET A 9 12.80 -46.25 -11.98
CA MET A 9 11.37 -46.40 -11.67
C MET A 9 10.90 -47.18 -10.44
N LEU A 10 9.94 -46.60 -9.73
CA LEU A 10 8.69 -47.29 -9.39
C LEU A 10 7.54 -46.31 -9.18
N CYS A 11 6.57 -46.37 -10.10
CA CYS A 11 5.19 -45.85 -9.90
C CYS A 11 4.40 -46.87 -9.06
N ALA A 12 3.55 -46.35 -8.17
CA ALA A 12 2.36 -47.09 -7.78
C ALA A 12 1.25 -46.11 -7.38
N ALA A 13 0.25 -46.05 -8.22
CA ALA A 13 -1.06 -45.50 -7.97
C ALA A 13 -1.86 -46.49 -7.09
N MET A 14 -2.71 -45.98 -6.19
CA MET A 14 -3.94 -46.67 -5.79
C MET A 14 -5.05 -45.67 -5.53
N ALA A 15 -6.12 -45.99 -6.20
CA ALA A 15 -7.40 -45.29 -6.23
C ALA A 15 -8.38 -45.76 -5.17
N ALA A 16 -9.26 -44.86 -4.82
CA ALA A 16 -10.69 -45.04 -4.52
C ALA A 16 -11.20 -46.08 -3.49
N SER A 17 -11.99 -45.58 -2.57
CA SER A 17 -13.25 -46.25 -2.21
C SER A 17 -14.28 -45.26 -1.66
N LEU A 18 -15.42 -45.30 -2.32
CA LEU A 18 -16.70 -44.64 -2.07
C LEU A 18 -17.50 -45.36 -0.98
N LEU A 19 -18.59 -44.67 -0.56
CA LEU A 19 -19.89 -45.13 -0.02
C LEU A 19 -20.06 -44.89 1.48
N ALA A 20 -20.89 -43.94 1.81
CA ALA A 20 -22.37 -43.91 1.92
C ALA A 20 -22.87 -44.27 3.30
N GLY A 21 -23.65 -43.43 3.92
CA GLY A 21 -24.41 -43.67 5.12
C GLY A 21 -25.39 -42.54 5.41
N CYS A 22 -26.60 -42.76 5.01
CA CYS A 22 -27.84 -42.02 5.17
C CYS A 22 -28.22 -41.71 6.63
N GLY A 23 -28.94 -40.56 6.85
CA GLY A 23 -30.18 -40.67 7.57
C GLY A 23 -30.52 -39.61 8.63
N GLY A 24 -31.60 -38.87 8.43
CA GLY A 24 -32.42 -38.17 9.43
C GLY A 24 -32.14 -36.66 9.56
N GLY A 25 -32.84 -35.78 9.07
CA GLY A 25 -34.27 -35.53 8.99
C GLY A 25 -34.81 -34.81 10.25
N SER A 26 -34.91 -33.49 10.19
CA SER A 26 -36.04 -32.75 10.77
C SER A 26 -36.02 -31.28 10.38
N LYS A 27 -37.16 -30.86 9.94
CA LYS A 27 -37.58 -29.60 9.35
C LYS A 27 -37.92 -28.55 10.44
N PRO A 28 -38.34 -27.32 10.07
CA PRO A 28 -37.98 -26.06 10.68
C PRO A 28 -39.07 -25.50 11.61
N ALA A 29 -38.73 -24.47 12.36
CA ALA A 29 -39.75 -23.65 13.01
C ALA A 29 -39.72 -22.25 12.48
N GLU A 30 -40.87 -21.86 11.99
CA GLU A 30 -41.29 -20.58 11.46
C GLU A 30 -41.33 -19.45 12.50
N THR A 31 -41.09 -18.24 11.99
CA THR A 31 -41.93 -17.05 12.10
C THR A 31 -42.17 -16.40 13.47
N THR A 32 -41.76 -15.14 13.57
CA THR A 32 -42.78 -14.10 13.81
C THR A 32 -42.23 -12.72 13.37
N ALA A 33 -43.03 -12.11 12.48
CA ALA A 33 -42.88 -10.72 12.04
C ALA A 33 -43.85 -9.85 12.86
N ALA A 34 -43.49 -8.55 12.87
CA ALA A 34 -44.34 -7.36 13.00
C ALA A 34 -44.64 -6.82 14.41
N PRO A 35 -45.05 -5.55 14.57
CA PRO A 35 -45.47 -4.62 13.53
C PRO A 35 -44.87 -3.20 13.57
N ALA A 36 -45.10 -2.47 12.49
CA ALA A 36 -44.95 -1.05 12.30
C ALA A 36 -45.87 -0.22 13.19
N ALA A 37 -45.44 0.97 13.57
CA ALA A 37 -46.32 2.03 14.06
C ALA A 37 -46.11 3.28 13.19
N GLU A 38 -47.13 3.57 12.38
CA GLU A 38 -47.43 4.89 11.81
C GLU A 38 -47.85 5.85 12.90
N THR A 39 -47.42 7.10 12.81
CA THR A 39 -48.21 8.27 13.25
C THR A 39 -47.79 9.49 12.45
N THR A 40 -48.56 9.79 11.45
CA THR A 40 -49.43 10.96 11.17
C THR A 40 -48.84 12.36 11.33
N ALA A 41 -49.02 13.05 10.23
CA ALA A 41 -48.77 14.44 9.90
C ALA A 41 -49.45 15.46 10.82
N ALA A 42 -48.87 16.65 10.89
CA ALA A 42 -49.58 17.91 10.99
C ALA A 42 -48.83 19.01 10.23
N ALA A 43 -49.53 19.61 9.30
CA ALA A 43 -49.19 20.77 8.52
C ALA A 43 -49.58 22.06 9.24
N ALA A 44 -48.80 23.13 9.02
CA ALA A 44 -49.21 24.54 9.00
C ALA A 44 -48.05 25.35 8.42
N ASP A 45 -48.07 25.83 7.27
CA ASP A 45 -48.67 26.93 6.52
C ASP A 45 -48.13 28.32 6.88
N THR A 46 -47.82 29.03 5.77
CA THR A 46 -47.70 30.47 5.50
C THR A 46 -46.36 31.15 5.79
N THR A 47 -45.68 31.72 4.86
CA THR A 47 -45.84 32.74 3.84
C THR A 47 -44.51 33.40 3.48
N ALA A 48 -44.43 33.77 2.23
CA ALA A 48 -43.67 34.86 1.62
C ALA A 48 -42.29 34.55 1.00
N ALA A 49 -42.34 34.44 -0.31
CA ALA A 49 -41.18 34.69 -1.20
C ALA A 49 -40.81 36.19 -1.19
N PRO A 50 -39.59 36.51 -1.61
CA PRO A 50 -39.44 37.34 -2.77
C PRO A 50 -38.52 36.74 -3.86
N GLU A 51 -39.04 36.89 -5.04
CA GLU A 51 -38.49 37.13 -6.36
C GLU A 51 -37.06 36.69 -6.74
N LYS A 52 -37.09 35.92 -7.78
CA LYS A 52 -36.13 35.61 -8.82
C LYS A 52 -35.05 36.67 -9.07
N SER A 53 -33.81 36.21 -9.02
CA SER A 53 -32.77 36.61 -9.94
C SER A 53 -32.37 35.34 -10.71
N GLU A 54 -32.92 35.19 -11.90
CA GLU A 54 -32.44 34.27 -12.92
C GLU A 54 -31.06 34.79 -13.37
N SER A 55 -30.03 34.24 -12.80
CA SER A 55 -28.71 34.19 -13.42
C SER A 55 -28.75 32.89 -14.25
N GLU A 56 -29.01 33.05 -15.54
CA GLU A 56 -28.74 32.04 -16.54
C GLU A 56 -27.23 31.66 -16.43
N ALA A 57 -26.91 30.62 -15.67
CA ALA A 57 -25.72 29.88 -15.86
C ALA A 57 -25.88 29.18 -17.21
N LYS A 58 -25.20 29.72 -18.21
CA LYS A 58 -25.00 29.02 -19.47
C LYS A 58 -24.37 27.68 -19.12
N ASP A 59 -25.09 26.62 -19.43
CA ASP A 59 -24.56 25.31 -19.72
C ASP A 59 -23.66 25.43 -20.96
N ASP A 60 -22.45 25.87 -20.76
CA ASP A 60 -21.34 25.53 -21.64
C ASP A 60 -20.89 24.12 -21.23
N ALA A 61 -21.70 23.12 -21.59
CA ALA A 61 -21.20 21.79 -21.80
C ALA A 61 -20.20 21.90 -22.95
N ALA A 62 -18.95 22.15 -22.61
CA ALA A 62 -17.82 22.09 -23.51
C ALA A 62 -17.80 20.66 -24.08
N SER A 63 -18.19 20.52 -25.34
CA SER A 63 -17.79 19.38 -26.17
C SER A 63 -16.27 19.54 -26.50
N GLY A 64 -15.46 19.63 -25.47
CA GLY A 64 -14.02 19.49 -25.58
C GLY A 64 -13.68 18.03 -25.51
N ASP A 65 -12.69 17.59 -26.28
CA ASP A 65 -12.15 16.25 -26.18
C ASP A 65 -11.65 16.03 -24.74
N LEU A 66 -12.00 14.86 -24.15
CA LEU A 66 -11.56 14.50 -22.81
C LEU A 66 -10.04 14.38 -22.78
N ILE A 67 -9.40 14.86 -21.73
CA ILE A 67 -7.99 14.60 -21.48
C ILE A 67 -7.82 13.14 -21.08
N VAL A 68 -7.06 12.39 -21.89
CA VAL A 68 -6.82 10.95 -21.65
C VAL A 68 -5.58 10.77 -20.79
N VAL A 69 -5.76 10.18 -19.62
CA VAL A 69 -4.69 9.93 -18.66
C VAL A 69 -4.47 8.43 -18.51
N GLY A 70 -3.27 7.94 -18.85
CA GLY A 70 -2.83 6.58 -18.54
C GLY A 70 -2.20 6.52 -17.15
N TYR A 71 -2.72 5.70 -16.23
CA TYR A 71 -2.16 5.55 -14.89
C TYR A 71 -1.66 4.13 -14.65
N ALA A 72 -0.32 3.98 -14.54
CA ALA A 72 0.37 2.75 -14.18
C ALA A 72 0.58 2.69 -12.65
N GLN A 73 -0.35 2.07 -11.93
CA GLN A 73 -0.31 1.91 -10.48
C GLN A 73 0.61 0.76 -10.08
N VAL A 74 1.24 0.84 -8.90
CA VAL A 74 2.08 -0.23 -8.30
C VAL A 74 1.31 -1.53 -8.18
N GLY A 75 0.13 -1.48 -7.55
CA GLY A 75 -0.67 -2.63 -7.17
C GLY A 75 -1.78 -2.24 -6.20
N ALA A 76 -2.13 -3.15 -5.31
CA ALA A 76 -3.05 -2.95 -4.20
C ALA A 76 -2.47 -3.59 -2.92
N GLU A 77 -1.19 -3.31 -2.67
CA GLU A 77 -0.40 -3.95 -1.62
C GLU A 77 -0.77 -3.48 -0.21
N SER A 78 -1.40 -2.30 -0.10
CA SER A 78 -1.78 -1.69 1.18
C SER A 78 -3.12 -0.97 1.09
N ASP A 79 -3.70 -0.67 2.26
CA ASP A 79 -4.93 0.13 2.36
C ASP A 79 -4.70 1.55 1.85
N TRP A 80 -3.51 2.13 2.15
CA TRP A 80 -3.11 3.41 1.60
C TRP A 80 -3.09 3.40 0.06
N ARG A 81 -2.51 2.36 -0.54
CA ARG A 81 -2.46 2.23 -2.01
C ARG A 81 -3.86 2.10 -2.63
N THR A 82 -4.75 1.38 -1.96
CA THR A 82 -6.15 1.27 -2.36
C THR A 82 -6.85 2.64 -2.31
N ALA A 83 -6.65 3.41 -1.24
CA ALA A 83 -7.19 4.77 -1.11
C ALA A 83 -6.61 5.72 -2.18
N ASN A 84 -5.31 5.62 -2.48
CA ASN A 84 -4.67 6.38 -3.56
C ASN A 84 -5.29 6.04 -4.93
N THR A 85 -5.52 4.77 -5.22
CA THR A 85 -6.20 4.32 -6.45
C THR A 85 -7.61 4.89 -6.56
N GLU A 86 -8.40 4.84 -5.49
CA GLU A 86 -9.77 5.37 -5.48
C GLU A 86 -9.79 6.91 -5.61
N SER A 87 -8.80 7.61 -5.06
CA SER A 87 -8.62 9.05 -5.26
C SER A 87 -8.42 9.40 -6.74
N PHE A 88 -7.57 8.66 -7.45
CA PHE A 88 -7.39 8.85 -8.89
C PHE A 88 -8.68 8.56 -9.67
N LYS A 89 -9.32 7.42 -9.43
CA LYS A 89 -10.56 7.04 -10.13
C LYS A 89 -11.71 8.00 -9.90
N SER A 90 -11.82 8.56 -8.71
CA SER A 90 -12.89 9.53 -8.38
C SER A 90 -12.60 10.94 -8.90
N THR A 91 -11.33 11.28 -9.14
CA THR A 91 -10.91 12.60 -9.62
C THR A 91 -10.89 12.68 -11.14
N PHE A 92 -10.30 11.66 -11.80
CA PHE A 92 -10.14 11.64 -13.26
C PHE A 92 -11.34 10.97 -13.93
N THR A 93 -12.50 11.63 -13.85
CA THR A 93 -13.78 11.20 -14.42
C THR A 93 -14.16 12.01 -15.65
N GLU A 94 -15.04 11.48 -16.50
CA GLU A 94 -15.58 12.20 -17.66
C GLU A 94 -16.30 13.50 -17.25
N GLU A 95 -17.00 13.50 -16.10
CA GLU A 95 -17.63 14.70 -15.54
C GLU A 95 -16.61 15.81 -15.23
N ASN A 96 -15.39 15.43 -14.86
CA ASN A 96 -14.29 16.36 -14.62
C ASN A 96 -13.44 16.65 -15.87
N GLY A 97 -13.84 16.16 -17.04
CA GLY A 97 -13.17 16.36 -18.31
C GLY A 97 -12.01 15.38 -18.59
N TYR A 98 -11.95 14.25 -17.91
CA TYR A 98 -10.90 13.27 -18.06
C TYR A 98 -11.42 11.90 -18.49
N LYS A 99 -10.56 11.14 -19.19
CA LYS A 99 -10.71 9.71 -19.42
C LYS A 99 -9.51 8.99 -18.81
N LEU A 100 -9.73 8.26 -17.72
CA LEU A 100 -8.68 7.48 -17.06
C LEU A 100 -8.56 6.09 -17.69
N ILE A 101 -7.34 5.73 -18.11
CA ILE A 101 -6.94 4.38 -18.48
C ILE A 101 -6.05 3.85 -17.34
N PHE A 102 -6.61 2.98 -16.52
CA PHE A 102 -5.95 2.47 -15.32
C PHE A 102 -5.36 1.08 -15.55
N ASP A 103 -4.12 0.87 -15.10
CA ASP A 103 -3.43 -0.42 -15.11
C ASP A 103 -2.85 -0.72 -13.72
N ASP A 104 -3.18 -1.90 -13.18
CA ASP A 104 -2.64 -2.43 -11.93
C ASP A 104 -1.48 -3.36 -12.24
N ALA A 105 -0.28 -2.95 -11.89
CA ALA A 105 0.94 -3.70 -12.17
C ALA A 105 1.18 -4.92 -11.27
N GLN A 106 0.36 -5.12 -10.23
CA GLN A 106 0.49 -6.24 -9.30
C GLN A 106 1.91 -6.33 -8.68
N GLN A 107 2.46 -5.17 -8.31
CA GLN A 107 3.82 -5.00 -7.76
C GLN A 107 4.95 -5.50 -8.68
N LYS A 108 4.72 -5.49 -10.00
CA LYS A 108 5.71 -5.92 -10.98
C LYS A 108 6.10 -4.78 -11.92
N GLN A 109 7.35 -4.34 -11.85
CA GLN A 109 7.87 -3.29 -12.74
C GLN A 109 7.67 -3.62 -14.22
N GLU A 110 7.86 -4.87 -14.61
CA GLU A 110 7.66 -5.31 -15.98
C GLU A 110 6.23 -5.07 -16.51
N ASN A 111 5.24 -5.14 -15.62
CA ASN A 111 3.86 -4.82 -15.97
C ASN A 111 3.67 -3.32 -16.15
N GLN A 112 4.26 -2.48 -15.28
CA GLN A 112 4.22 -1.04 -15.45
C GLN A 112 4.89 -0.59 -16.76
N ILE A 113 6.04 -1.17 -17.11
CA ILE A 113 6.72 -0.90 -18.38
C ILE A 113 5.82 -1.27 -19.57
N LYS A 114 5.09 -2.39 -19.50
CA LYS A 114 4.11 -2.79 -20.53
C LYS A 114 2.95 -1.82 -20.58
N ALA A 115 2.43 -1.39 -19.42
CA ALA A 115 1.34 -0.43 -19.33
C ALA A 115 1.74 0.92 -19.97
N ILE A 116 2.91 1.46 -19.64
CA ILE A 116 3.43 2.70 -20.21
C ILE A 116 3.52 2.60 -21.74
N ARG A 117 4.08 1.51 -22.28
CA ARG A 117 4.14 1.27 -23.72
C ARG A 117 2.75 1.15 -24.37
N SER A 118 1.80 0.56 -23.65
CA SER A 118 0.40 0.51 -24.09
C SER A 118 -0.25 1.89 -24.13
N PHE A 119 0.04 2.74 -23.16
CA PHE A 119 -0.43 4.14 -23.13
C PHE A 119 0.17 4.96 -24.28
N ILE A 120 1.47 4.78 -24.55
CA ILE A 120 2.13 5.41 -25.72
C ILE A 120 1.44 4.98 -27.03
N GLN A 121 1.15 3.70 -27.21
CA GLN A 121 0.45 3.20 -28.39
C GLN A 121 -0.99 3.70 -28.53
N GLN A 122 -1.64 4.07 -27.42
CA GLN A 122 -2.98 4.63 -27.38
C GLN A 122 -2.99 6.17 -27.52
N ASP A 123 -1.80 6.79 -27.64
CA ASP A 123 -1.64 8.25 -27.80
C ASP A 123 -2.37 9.03 -26.69
N VAL A 124 -2.13 8.63 -25.43
CA VAL A 124 -2.71 9.32 -24.27
C VAL A 124 -2.09 10.71 -24.10
N ASP A 125 -2.83 11.65 -23.50
CA ASP A 125 -2.32 13.02 -23.29
C ASP A 125 -1.29 13.09 -22.15
N TYR A 126 -1.43 12.25 -21.11
CA TYR A 126 -0.52 12.19 -19.97
C TYR A 126 -0.35 10.75 -19.49
N ILE A 127 0.85 10.43 -19.02
CA ILE A 127 1.14 9.19 -18.30
C ILE A 127 1.45 9.52 -16.85
N VAL A 128 0.75 8.87 -15.90
CA VAL A 128 1.04 8.93 -14.48
C VAL A 128 1.60 7.58 -14.04
N VAL A 129 2.66 7.59 -13.24
CA VAL A 129 3.30 6.37 -12.74
C VAL A 129 3.57 6.50 -11.25
N ALA A 130 3.12 5.50 -10.47
CA ALA A 130 3.63 5.25 -9.13
C ALA A 130 4.60 4.08 -9.22
N PRO A 131 5.93 4.29 -9.26
CA PRO A 131 6.86 3.21 -9.62
C PRO A 131 7.00 2.16 -8.53
N VAL A 132 7.17 0.89 -8.92
CA VAL A 132 7.42 -0.23 -7.98
C VAL A 132 8.78 -0.05 -7.33
N VAL A 133 9.81 0.26 -8.11
CA VAL A 133 11.20 0.51 -7.68
C VAL A 133 11.76 1.76 -8.37
N GLU A 134 12.89 2.29 -7.87
CA GLU A 134 13.46 3.53 -8.39
C GLU A 134 14.15 3.39 -9.74
N THR A 135 14.77 2.25 -10.04
CA THR A 135 15.69 2.07 -11.17
C THR A 135 15.08 1.30 -12.35
N GLY A 136 15.68 1.46 -13.56
CA GLY A 136 15.34 0.67 -14.74
C GLY A 136 14.22 1.28 -15.59
N TRP A 137 14.01 2.59 -15.52
CA TRP A 137 12.93 3.31 -16.19
C TRP A 137 13.37 4.10 -17.43
N GLU A 138 14.67 4.40 -17.58
CA GLU A 138 15.20 5.33 -18.57
C GLU A 138 14.68 5.04 -19.97
N ALA A 139 14.71 3.76 -20.40
CA ALA A 139 14.33 3.39 -21.76
C ALA A 139 12.85 3.68 -22.05
N VAL A 140 11.95 3.30 -21.15
CA VAL A 140 10.50 3.49 -21.37
C VAL A 140 10.08 4.95 -21.22
N LEU A 141 10.78 5.72 -20.38
CA LEU A 141 10.54 7.15 -20.24
C LEU A 141 11.07 7.92 -21.49
N GLN A 142 12.19 7.49 -22.07
CA GLN A 142 12.65 8.01 -23.36
C GLN A 142 11.66 7.70 -24.48
N GLU A 143 11.07 6.49 -24.51
CA GLU A 143 10.00 6.15 -25.45
C GLU A 143 8.78 7.09 -25.31
N ALA A 144 8.38 7.42 -24.09
CA ALA A 144 7.29 8.40 -23.84
C ALA A 144 7.67 9.82 -24.29
N GLN A 145 8.90 10.26 -23.99
CA GLN A 145 9.42 11.57 -24.39
C GLN A 145 9.51 11.70 -25.93
N GLU A 146 9.98 10.66 -26.62
CA GLU A 146 10.03 10.63 -28.09
C GLU A 146 8.62 10.67 -28.72
N ALA A 147 7.62 10.09 -28.02
CA ALA A 147 6.21 10.20 -28.44
C ALA A 147 5.60 11.57 -28.09
N GLY A 148 6.29 12.43 -27.35
CA GLY A 148 5.79 13.71 -26.92
C GLY A 148 4.74 13.65 -25.80
N ILE A 149 4.68 12.52 -25.06
CA ILE A 149 3.73 12.30 -23.97
C ILE A 149 4.40 12.60 -22.63
N PRO A 150 3.94 13.63 -21.89
CA PRO A 150 4.49 13.99 -20.59
C PRO A 150 4.20 12.92 -19.54
N VAL A 151 5.22 12.64 -18.69
CA VAL A 151 5.13 11.69 -17.59
C VAL A 151 5.13 12.43 -16.26
N ILE A 152 4.23 12.04 -15.36
CA ILE A 152 4.10 12.54 -14.00
C ILE A 152 4.36 11.40 -13.03
N LEU A 153 5.28 11.61 -12.09
CA LEU A 153 5.53 10.65 -11.01
C LEU A 153 4.59 10.94 -9.84
N SER A 154 3.90 9.91 -9.37
CA SER A 154 2.97 9.99 -8.24
C SER A 154 3.48 9.16 -7.07
N ASP A 155 3.44 9.74 -5.86
CA ASP A 155 3.87 9.11 -4.61
C ASP A 155 5.37 8.80 -4.61
N ARG A 156 5.81 7.78 -5.34
CA ARG A 156 7.19 7.29 -5.38
C ARG A 156 8.03 7.96 -6.47
N GLN A 157 9.33 8.05 -6.22
CA GLN A 157 10.32 8.61 -7.15
C GLN A 157 10.98 7.53 -8.00
N MET A 158 11.60 7.99 -9.09
CA MET A 158 12.51 7.21 -9.94
C MET A 158 13.90 7.84 -9.89
N ASP A 159 14.94 6.98 -9.93
CA ASP A 159 16.34 7.40 -10.09
C ASP A 159 16.65 7.49 -11.59
N VAL A 160 16.23 8.59 -12.20
CA VAL A 160 16.41 8.90 -13.62
C VAL A 160 16.71 10.40 -13.79
N ASP A 161 17.17 10.79 -14.99
CA ASP A 161 17.33 12.20 -15.33
C ASP A 161 15.97 12.94 -15.26
N GLU A 162 15.95 14.08 -14.56
CA GLU A 162 14.73 14.88 -14.33
C GLU A 162 14.08 15.37 -15.62
N SER A 163 14.81 15.41 -16.74
CA SER A 163 14.25 15.77 -18.05
C SER A 163 13.32 14.71 -18.65
N LEU A 164 13.24 13.52 -18.05
CA LEU A 164 12.40 12.42 -18.52
C LEU A 164 10.98 12.41 -17.90
N TYR A 165 10.68 13.33 -17.00
CA TYR A 165 9.35 13.51 -16.41
C TYR A 165 9.07 15.00 -16.14
N GLU A 166 7.79 15.39 -16.11
CA GLU A 166 7.39 16.79 -15.92
C GLU A 166 7.46 17.21 -14.45
N CYS A 167 7.00 16.36 -13.55
CA CYS A 167 7.03 16.62 -12.11
C CYS A 167 6.85 15.33 -11.32
N TRP A 168 7.21 15.44 -10.05
CA TRP A 168 6.92 14.45 -9.03
C TRP A 168 6.04 15.06 -7.95
N VAL A 169 5.00 14.30 -7.53
CA VAL A 169 4.08 14.65 -6.46
C VAL A 169 4.09 13.53 -5.42
N GLY A 170 4.72 13.76 -4.29
CA GLY A 170 4.88 12.74 -3.24
C GLY A 170 5.50 13.27 -1.95
N GLY A 171 5.70 12.38 -0.97
CA GLY A 171 6.30 12.66 0.32
C GLY A 171 7.84 12.58 0.30
N ASN A 172 8.49 13.25 1.21
CA ASN A 172 9.93 13.12 1.41
C ASN A 172 10.22 11.96 2.37
N PHE A 173 10.42 10.77 1.84
CA PHE A 173 10.57 9.53 2.61
C PHE A 173 11.82 9.52 3.51
N SER A 174 12.92 10.15 3.10
CA SER A 174 14.10 10.28 3.97
C SER A 174 13.79 11.16 5.19
N ARG A 175 13.05 12.26 4.98
CA ARG A 175 12.60 13.10 6.10
C ARG A 175 11.60 12.39 7.01
N GLU A 176 10.76 11.52 6.47
CA GLU A 176 9.85 10.69 7.27
C GLU A 176 10.65 9.76 8.19
N GLY A 177 11.65 9.05 7.66
CA GLY A 177 12.56 8.22 8.44
C GLY A 177 13.31 8.99 9.53
N GLU A 178 13.86 10.17 9.21
CA GLU A 178 14.50 11.05 10.19
C GLU A 178 13.53 11.50 11.29
N THR A 179 12.30 11.86 10.89
CA THR A 179 11.25 12.28 11.83
C THR A 179 10.90 11.16 12.80
N ALA A 180 10.77 9.94 12.31
CA ALA A 180 10.49 8.76 13.14
C ALA A 180 11.63 8.46 14.13
N GLY A 181 12.89 8.55 13.66
CA GLY A 181 14.05 8.38 14.54
C GLY A 181 14.12 9.44 15.65
N ASN A 182 13.91 10.71 15.30
CA ASN A 182 13.86 11.79 16.27
C ASN A 182 12.69 11.63 17.27
N TRP A 183 11.51 11.22 16.78
CA TRP A 183 10.37 10.91 17.65
C TRP A 183 10.71 9.80 18.64
N LEU A 184 11.38 8.72 18.21
CA LEU A 184 11.79 7.64 19.10
C LEU A 184 12.74 8.14 20.18
N ALA A 185 13.72 9.00 19.84
CA ALA A 185 14.65 9.57 20.79
C ALA A 185 13.93 10.41 21.85
N ASP A 186 13.02 11.29 21.43
CA ASP A 186 12.22 12.10 22.33
C ASP A 186 11.29 11.25 23.21
N TYR A 187 10.70 10.19 22.64
CA TYR A 187 9.84 9.27 23.37
C TYR A 187 10.60 8.51 24.45
N LEU A 188 11.74 7.90 24.13
CA LEU A 188 12.59 7.18 25.10
C LEU A 188 13.08 8.11 26.22
N LYS A 189 13.46 9.33 25.87
CA LYS A 189 13.85 10.36 26.86
C LYS A 189 12.70 10.73 27.78
N ALA A 190 11.49 10.89 27.24
CA ALA A 190 10.30 11.19 28.06
C ALA A 190 9.96 10.04 29.02
N GLN A 191 10.30 8.82 28.67
CA GLN A 191 10.16 7.62 29.51
C GLN A 191 11.33 7.41 30.48
N GLY A 192 12.40 8.24 30.40
CA GLY A 192 13.62 8.06 31.19
C GLY A 192 14.49 6.88 30.76
N ARG A 193 14.33 6.42 29.52
CA ARG A 193 15.01 5.27 28.90
C ARG A 193 16.11 5.66 27.92
N ASP A 194 16.47 6.93 27.82
CA ASP A 194 17.46 7.46 26.88
C ASP A 194 18.89 6.92 27.09
N GLY A 195 19.18 6.36 28.27
CA GLY A 195 20.45 5.71 28.58
C GLY A 195 20.45 4.19 28.48
N GLU A 196 19.32 3.56 28.12
CA GLU A 196 19.22 2.09 27.96
C GLU A 196 19.72 1.64 26.58
N ASP A 197 20.24 0.42 26.51
CA ASP A 197 20.51 -0.24 25.23
C ASP A 197 19.17 -0.58 24.56
N ILE A 198 18.96 -0.17 23.32
CA ILE A 198 17.72 -0.33 22.58
C ILE A 198 17.92 -1.24 21.37
N ASN A 199 17.29 -2.39 21.37
CA ASN A 199 17.33 -3.37 20.28
C ASN A 199 16.19 -3.14 19.29
N ILE A 200 16.52 -2.87 18.05
CA ILE A 200 15.59 -2.43 17.01
C ILE A 200 15.54 -3.45 15.87
N VAL A 201 14.36 -3.74 15.37
CA VAL A 201 14.16 -4.47 14.10
C VAL A 201 13.34 -3.60 13.14
N THR A 202 13.56 -3.77 11.84
CA THR A 202 12.81 -3.03 10.81
C THR A 202 12.10 -3.99 9.86
N LEU A 203 10.80 -3.78 9.69
CA LEU A 203 9.99 -4.34 8.61
C LEU A 203 10.07 -3.38 7.43
N GLN A 204 10.91 -3.71 6.46
CA GLN A 204 11.10 -2.86 5.28
C GLN A 204 10.00 -3.09 4.25
N GLY A 205 9.69 -2.06 3.47
CA GLY A 205 8.83 -2.17 2.31
C GLY A 205 9.44 -2.99 1.17
N THR A 206 8.89 -2.84 -0.02
CA THR A 206 9.44 -3.44 -1.25
C THR A 206 10.84 -2.89 -1.50
N ILE A 207 11.83 -3.77 -1.52
CA ILE A 207 13.24 -3.37 -1.68
C ILE A 207 13.45 -2.62 -3.00
N GLY A 208 14.09 -1.46 -2.90
CA GLY A 208 14.37 -0.58 -4.05
C GLY A 208 13.21 0.37 -4.39
N ALA A 209 12.10 0.34 -3.65
CA ALA A 209 11.09 1.40 -3.73
C ALA A 209 11.58 2.66 -3.00
N SER A 210 11.34 3.85 -3.55
CA SER A 210 11.83 5.12 -2.95
C SER A 210 11.35 5.33 -1.51
N ALA A 211 10.14 4.86 -1.18
CA ALA A 211 9.63 4.90 0.19
C ALA A 211 10.47 4.01 1.13
N GLN A 212 10.81 2.79 0.70
CA GLN A 212 11.68 1.90 1.48
C GLN A 212 13.09 2.48 1.63
N VAL A 213 13.72 2.90 0.52
CA VAL A 213 15.08 3.46 0.51
C VAL A 213 15.15 4.68 1.43
N GLY A 214 14.25 5.63 1.25
CA GLY A 214 14.24 6.87 2.02
C GLY A 214 13.95 6.66 3.50
N ARG A 215 12.94 5.87 3.86
CA ARG A 215 12.58 5.60 5.29
C ARG A 215 13.70 4.87 6.00
N THR A 216 14.28 3.83 5.37
CA THR A 216 15.45 3.09 5.91
C THR A 216 16.65 4.03 6.11
N GLU A 217 17.00 4.84 5.10
CA GLU A 217 18.14 5.75 5.17
C GLU A 217 17.94 6.84 6.23
N GLY A 218 16.77 7.49 6.21
CA GLY A 218 16.44 8.56 7.15
C GLY A 218 16.47 8.10 8.60
N PHE A 219 15.84 6.96 8.92
CA PHE A 219 15.91 6.36 10.25
C PHE A 219 17.35 5.99 10.62
N GLY A 220 18.10 5.38 9.69
CA GLY A 220 19.48 5.00 9.87
C GLY A 220 20.42 6.18 10.14
N ASN A 221 20.11 7.37 9.63
CA ASN A 221 20.88 8.59 9.92
C ASN A 221 20.71 9.05 11.38
N ILE A 222 19.54 8.87 11.95
CA ILE A 222 19.31 9.15 13.38
C ILE A 222 19.87 8.05 14.27
N LEU A 223 19.68 6.79 13.90
CA LEU A 223 20.22 5.63 14.61
C LEU A 223 21.73 5.77 14.85
N LYS A 224 22.50 6.23 13.87
CA LYS A 224 23.96 6.46 13.98
C LYS A 224 24.36 7.52 15.02
N GLN A 225 23.42 8.34 15.49
CA GLN A 225 23.67 9.37 16.51
C GLN A 225 23.49 8.84 17.94
N HIS A 226 23.06 7.59 18.10
CA HIS A 226 22.78 6.95 19.38
C HIS A 226 23.60 5.66 19.52
N ASP A 227 24.70 5.73 20.25
CA ASP A 227 25.62 4.60 20.44
C ASP A 227 24.98 3.38 21.15
N ASN A 228 23.90 3.63 21.90
CA ASN A 228 23.13 2.63 22.63
C ASN A 228 21.95 2.05 21.81
N TRP A 229 21.75 2.46 20.56
CA TRP A 229 20.75 1.87 19.66
C TRP A 229 21.39 0.83 18.76
N LYS A 230 20.79 -0.35 18.71
CA LYS A 230 21.31 -1.46 17.93
C LYS A 230 20.25 -1.96 16.95
N MET A 231 20.51 -1.81 15.65
CA MET A 231 19.73 -2.51 14.62
C MET A 231 20.10 -3.98 14.65
N LEU A 232 19.16 -4.84 15.06
CA LEU A 232 19.33 -6.28 15.11
C LEU A 232 19.20 -6.90 13.72
N ASP A 233 18.13 -6.52 13.01
CA ASP A 233 17.82 -7.05 11.68
C ASP A 233 16.86 -6.14 10.92
N MET A 234 16.89 -6.24 9.59
CA MET A 234 15.97 -5.58 8.66
C MET A 234 15.56 -6.57 7.58
N GLN A 235 14.27 -6.82 7.42
CA GLN A 235 13.74 -7.72 6.39
C GLN A 235 12.51 -7.14 5.72
N THR A 236 12.35 -7.45 4.42
CA THR A 236 11.23 -6.93 3.66
C THR A 236 9.91 -7.64 3.99
N GLY A 237 8.89 -6.86 4.30
CA GLY A 237 7.49 -7.26 4.37
C GLY A 237 6.67 -6.80 3.16
N GLU A 238 7.35 -6.25 2.12
CA GLU A 238 6.76 -5.90 0.82
C GLU A 238 5.54 -4.96 0.92
N PHE A 239 5.45 -4.16 1.99
CA PHE A 239 4.33 -3.30 2.35
C PHE A 239 3.00 -4.05 2.61
N THR A 240 3.01 -5.37 2.76
CA THR A 240 1.81 -6.17 3.00
C THR A 240 1.67 -6.61 4.46
N GLN A 241 0.43 -6.67 4.97
CA GLN A 241 0.15 -7.12 6.34
C GLN A 241 0.62 -8.56 6.58
N ALA A 242 0.28 -9.46 5.65
CA ALA A 242 0.62 -10.88 5.79
C ALA A 242 2.14 -11.12 5.86
N LYS A 243 2.90 -10.42 5.00
CA LYS A 243 4.36 -10.55 4.99
C LYS A 243 4.99 -9.87 6.20
N GLY A 244 4.46 -8.72 6.64
CA GLY A 244 4.87 -8.07 7.88
C GLY A 244 4.70 -8.98 9.09
N GLN A 245 3.58 -9.71 9.17
CA GLN A 245 3.35 -10.72 10.21
C GLN A 245 4.38 -11.86 10.14
N GLU A 246 4.60 -12.45 8.96
CA GLU A 246 5.56 -13.55 8.74
C GLU A 246 6.98 -13.15 9.19
N VAL A 247 7.43 -11.96 8.79
CA VAL A 247 8.75 -11.43 9.13
C VAL A 247 8.85 -11.16 10.63
N MET A 248 7.83 -10.56 11.24
CA MET A 248 7.83 -10.32 12.68
C MET A 248 7.86 -11.63 13.50
N GLU A 249 7.12 -12.65 13.06
CA GLU A 249 7.21 -13.99 13.68
C GLU A 249 8.62 -14.58 13.60
N SER A 250 9.36 -14.31 12.50
CA SER A 250 10.75 -14.72 12.34
C SER A 250 11.67 -13.96 13.29
N PHE A 251 11.49 -12.64 13.43
CA PHE A 251 12.25 -11.83 14.37
C PHE A 251 12.05 -12.29 15.81
N LEU A 252 10.81 -12.52 16.23
CA LEU A 252 10.48 -13.01 17.59
C LEU A 252 11.04 -14.39 17.90
N LYS A 253 11.31 -15.22 16.90
CA LYS A 253 12.01 -16.52 17.06
C LYS A 253 13.53 -16.38 17.14
N SER A 254 14.08 -15.33 16.51
CA SER A 254 15.51 -15.13 16.38
C SER A 254 16.12 -14.26 17.47
N TYR A 255 15.31 -13.38 18.06
CA TYR A 255 15.73 -12.38 19.03
C TYR A 255 14.80 -12.39 20.24
N ASP A 256 15.34 -12.67 21.41
CA ASP A 256 14.56 -12.73 22.66
C ASP A 256 14.18 -11.33 23.18
N ASP A 257 15.02 -10.33 22.84
CA ASP A 257 14.98 -8.97 23.39
C ASP A 257 14.87 -7.95 22.24
N ILE A 258 13.66 -7.68 21.82
CA ILE A 258 13.32 -6.64 20.85
C ILE A 258 12.59 -5.53 21.60
N ASP A 259 13.15 -4.32 21.61
CA ASP A 259 12.52 -3.15 22.24
C ASP A 259 11.65 -2.38 21.26
N VAL A 260 12.07 -2.31 20.00
CA VAL A 260 11.43 -1.43 18.99
C VAL A 260 11.26 -2.14 17.66
N VAL A 261 10.08 -1.97 17.07
CA VAL A 261 9.78 -2.35 15.69
C VAL A 261 9.51 -1.09 14.88
N VAL A 262 10.30 -0.88 13.84
CA VAL A 262 10.06 0.12 12.80
C VAL A 262 9.36 -0.57 11.65
N ALA A 263 8.09 -0.24 11.40
CA ALA A 263 7.36 -0.78 10.26
C ALA A 263 7.23 0.31 9.18
N GLU A 264 7.76 0.08 7.99
CA GLU A 264 7.78 1.10 6.93
C GLU A 264 6.42 1.35 6.27
N ASN A 265 5.34 0.73 6.78
CA ASN A 265 3.95 1.16 6.58
C ASN A 265 3.01 0.55 7.63
N ASP A 266 1.78 1.06 7.70
CA ASP A 266 0.76 0.64 8.66
C ASP A 266 0.33 -0.82 8.48
N ASN A 267 0.16 -1.30 7.26
CA ASN A 267 -0.24 -2.69 7.03
C ASN A 267 0.77 -3.69 7.62
N MET A 268 2.07 -3.45 7.44
CA MET A 268 3.09 -4.30 8.08
C MET A 268 3.08 -4.14 9.60
N ALA A 269 2.82 -2.94 10.14
CA ALA A 269 2.67 -2.74 11.58
C ALA A 269 1.51 -3.54 12.16
N PHE A 270 0.35 -3.57 11.50
CA PHE A 270 -0.77 -4.41 11.93
C PHE A 270 -0.41 -5.89 11.94
N GLY A 271 0.28 -6.38 10.90
CA GLY A 271 0.80 -7.75 10.87
C GLY A 271 1.77 -8.04 12.03
N ALA A 272 2.68 -7.10 12.31
CA ALA A 272 3.61 -7.21 13.44
C ALA A 272 2.90 -7.24 14.79
N ILE A 273 1.88 -6.42 15.00
CA ILE A 273 1.06 -6.40 16.20
C ILE A 273 0.39 -7.76 16.43
N ASP A 274 -0.13 -8.39 15.38
CA ASP A 274 -0.76 -9.71 15.46
C ASP A 274 0.29 -10.77 15.85
N ALA A 275 1.48 -10.76 15.27
CA ALA A 275 2.59 -11.65 15.63
C ALA A 275 3.06 -11.46 17.08
N ILE A 276 3.22 -10.21 17.54
CA ILE A 276 3.63 -9.86 18.89
C ILE A 276 2.63 -10.40 19.90
N LYS A 277 1.32 -10.17 19.68
CA LYS A 277 0.24 -10.67 20.53
C LYS A 277 0.18 -12.20 20.54
N ALA A 278 0.36 -12.85 19.38
CA ALA A 278 0.40 -14.31 19.28
C ALA A 278 1.57 -14.93 20.06
N ALA A 279 2.70 -14.21 20.17
CA ALA A 279 3.84 -14.59 20.99
C ALA A 279 3.65 -14.33 22.50
N GLY A 280 2.49 -13.80 22.91
CA GLY A 280 2.18 -13.49 24.32
C GLY A 280 2.85 -12.22 24.84
N LYS A 281 3.39 -11.37 23.94
CA LYS A 281 3.97 -10.07 24.26
C LYS A 281 2.94 -8.95 24.02
N THR A 282 3.22 -7.77 24.56
CA THR A 282 2.39 -6.57 24.40
C THR A 282 3.12 -5.50 23.61
N CYS A 283 2.38 -4.63 22.95
CA CYS A 283 2.91 -3.45 22.27
C CYS A 283 2.07 -2.21 22.63
N GLY A 284 2.67 -1.04 22.47
CA GLY A 284 2.07 0.24 22.82
C GLY A 284 2.83 0.98 23.91
N PRO A 285 2.27 2.08 24.46
CA PRO A 285 2.99 2.96 25.39
C PRO A 285 3.54 2.28 26.63
N ASP A 286 2.83 1.29 27.17
CA ASP A 286 3.22 0.53 28.37
C ASP A 286 3.49 -0.95 28.00
N GLY A 287 3.71 -1.23 26.71
CA GLY A 287 3.94 -2.59 26.22
C GLY A 287 5.40 -3.02 26.27
N ASP A 288 5.64 -4.31 26.05
CA ASP A 288 6.98 -4.90 25.96
C ASP A 288 7.76 -4.38 24.76
N ILE A 289 7.06 -4.04 23.67
CA ILE A 289 7.65 -3.62 22.38
C ILE A 289 7.02 -2.30 21.93
N ILE A 290 7.85 -1.32 21.64
CA ILE A 290 7.44 -0.08 20.99
C ILE A 290 7.30 -0.39 19.49
N ILE A 291 6.17 -0.04 18.88
CA ILE A 291 5.99 -0.14 17.43
C ILE A 291 5.48 1.18 16.88
N PHE A 292 6.05 1.62 15.77
CA PHE A 292 5.57 2.76 15.01
C PHE A 292 5.71 2.52 13.52
N SER A 293 4.94 3.26 12.74
CA SER A 293 4.83 3.09 11.31
C SER A 293 4.71 4.43 10.58
N PHE A 294 4.54 4.34 9.27
CA PHE A 294 4.36 5.43 8.34
C PHE A 294 3.11 5.15 7.50
N ASP A 295 2.28 6.21 7.21
CA ASP A 295 1.26 6.32 6.14
C ASP A 295 0.46 7.64 6.22
#